data_eb5cfd7cadc7a6c4b065a148ca375c2d
#
_entry.id   eb5cfd7cadc7a6c4b065a148ca375c2d
#
_cell.length_a   1.000
_cell.length_b   1.000
_cell.length_c   1.000
_cell.angle_alpha   90.00
_cell.angle_beta   90.00
_cell.angle_gamma   90.00
#
_symmetry.space_group_name_H-M   'P 1'
#
loop_
_entity.id
_entity.type
_entity.pdbx_description
1 polymer ?
#
loop_
_entity_poly.entity_id
_entity_poly.type
_entity_poly.pdbx_seq_one_letter_code
_entity_poly.pdbx_strand_id
1 'polypeptide(L)'
;MTEQPPIKSTPVGALRFNTESSKIEYFNGNQYVNITTGSPEQNTGGTRGFISGGGTPTQVNIIEFVNINSTGDFTDFGDLNNRVNGPAGSADRTRGITSGGYQSPTGAYINTIDFVTMASSGD
;
A
#
# COMPACT_ATOMS: atom_id res chain seq x y z
N MET A 1 34.94 13.28 -5.02
CA MET A 1 34.98 11.95 -4.39
C MET A 1 35.46 12.09 -2.96
N THR A 2 34.70 11.58 -2.03
CA THR A 2 35.05 11.63 -0.62
C THR A 2 35.94 10.43 -0.29
N GLU A 3 37.17 10.69 0.10
CA GLU A 3 38.08 9.62 0.48
C GLU A 3 37.63 8.96 1.80
N GLN A 4 37.60 7.63 1.79
CA GLN A 4 37.27 6.87 2.98
C GLN A 4 38.36 6.98 4.04
N PRO A 5 38.05 7.27 5.32
CA PRO A 5 39.03 7.20 6.39
C PRO A 5 39.66 5.80 6.46
N PRO A 6 40.95 5.68 6.82
CA PRO A 6 41.60 4.39 6.97
C PRO A 6 40.86 3.52 8.00
N ILE A 7 40.52 2.29 7.61
CA ILE A 7 39.76 1.35 8.46
C ILE A 7 40.43 1.12 9.81
N LYS A 8 41.76 1.04 9.84
CA LYS A 8 42.54 0.79 11.06
C LYS A 8 42.46 1.90 12.11
N SER A 9 42.17 3.14 11.72
CA SER A 9 42.11 4.29 12.61
C SER A 9 40.68 4.74 12.91
N THR A 10 39.69 4.12 12.30
CA THR A 10 38.28 4.48 12.49
C THR A 10 37.69 3.74 13.66
N PRO A 11 37.14 4.46 14.69
CA PRO A 11 36.51 3.80 15.82
C PRO A 11 35.20 3.11 15.39
N VAL A 12 34.90 1.97 16.00
CA VAL A 12 33.62 1.27 15.83
C VAL A 12 32.48 2.20 16.23
N GLY A 13 31.46 2.26 15.40
CA GLY A 13 30.30 3.15 15.57
C GLY A 13 30.46 4.54 14.95
N ALA A 14 31.62 4.85 14.35
CA ALA A 14 31.80 6.11 13.63
C ALA A 14 30.79 6.26 12.51
N LEU A 15 30.19 7.44 12.39
CA LEU A 15 29.19 7.78 11.36
C LEU A 15 29.84 8.62 10.27
N ARG A 16 29.39 8.41 9.05
CA ARG A 16 29.73 9.28 7.92
C ARG A 16 28.56 9.42 6.96
N PHE A 17 28.55 10.48 6.17
CA PHE A 17 27.69 10.60 5.00
C PHE A 17 28.50 10.24 3.76
N ASN A 18 28.05 9.22 3.02
CA ASN A 18 28.66 8.84 1.75
C ASN A 18 28.02 9.64 0.62
N THR A 19 28.78 10.59 0.05
CA THR A 19 28.30 11.50 -0.98
C THR A 19 28.08 10.81 -2.34
N GLU A 20 28.72 9.68 -2.60
CA GLU A 20 28.53 8.91 -3.82
C GLU A 20 27.20 8.16 -3.81
N SER A 21 26.91 7.49 -2.70
CA SER A 21 25.64 6.75 -2.53
C SER A 21 24.51 7.57 -1.94
N SER A 22 24.79 8.79 -1.45
CA SER A 22 23.84 9.65 -0.73
C SER A 22 23.23 9.00 0.51
N LYS A 23 24.02 8.19 1.22
CA LYS A 23 23.57 7.45 2.40
C LYS A 23 24.38 7.76 3.63
N ILE A 24 23.74 7.66 4.78
CA ILE A 24 24.45 7.65 6.07
C ILE A 24 24.93 6.23 6.33
N GLU A 25 26.17 6.11 6.76
CA GLU A 25 26.82 4.84 7.05
C GLU A 25 27.45 4.87 8.43
N TYR A 26 27.58 3.72 9.05
CA TYR A 26 28.35 3.54 10.28
C TYR A 26 29.44 2.48 10.10
N PHE A 27 30.52 2.61 10.84
CA PHE A 27 31.62 1.65 10.84
C PHE A 27 31.36 0.55 11.88
N ASN A 28 31.27 -0.69 11.45
CA ASN A 28 30.97 -1.83 12.34
C ASN A 28 32.22 -2.50 12.91
N GLY A 29 33.42 -1.94 12.66
CA GLY A 29 34.71 -2.51 13.03
C GLY A 29 35.45 -3.21 11.90
N ASN A 30 34.77 -3.52 10.81
CA ASN A 30 35.33 -4.18 9.63
C ASN A 30 35.10 -3.39 8.35
N GLN A 31 33.91 -2.80 8.22
CA GLN A 31 33.50 -2.03 7.04
C GLN A 31 32.43 -0.99 7.41
N TYR A 32 32.17 -0.06 6.49
CA TYR A 32 31.05 0.84 6.56
C TYR A 32 29.77 0.14 6.08
N VAL A 33 28.72 0.26 6.87
CA VAL A 33 27.40 -0.34 6.59
C VAL A 33 26.37 0.79 6.48
N ASN A 34 25.51 0.69 5.47
CA ASN A 34 24.44 1.66 5.27
C ASN A 34 23.44 1.61 6.41
N ILE A 35 23.05 2.78 6.92
CA ILE A 35 21.88 2.90 7.78
C ILE A 35 20.66 3.03 6.89
N THR A 36 19.81 2.02 6.92
CA THR A 36 18.50 2.06 6.26
C THR A 36 17.45 2.39 7.30
N THR A 37 16.71 3.46 7.08
CA THR A 37 15.60 3.85 7.95
C THR A 37 14.28 3.55 7.24
N GLY A 38 13.39 2.86 7.92
CA GLY A 38 11.98 2.81 7.53
C GLY A 38 11.22 3.90 8.29
N SER A 39 10.55 4.79 7.59
CA SER A 39 9.65 5.73 8.26
C SER A 39 8.34 5.02 8.58
N PRO A 40 7.83 5.13 9.82
CA PRO A 40 6.49 4.62 10.14
C PRO A 40 5.41 5.21 9.23
N GLU A 41 5.60 6.42 8.73
CA GLU A 41 4.67 7.06 7.80
C GLU A 41 4.64 6.36 6.43
N GLN A 42 5.66 5.61 6.07
CA GLN A 42 5.65 4.80 4.85
C GLN A 42 4.69 3.61 4.92
N ASN A 43 4.23 3.26 6.11
CA ASN A 43 3.25 2.20 6.31
C ASN A 43 1.80 2.70 6.32
N THR A 44 1.56 3.95 5.95
CA THR A 44 0.20 4.48 5.78
C THR A 44 -0.50 3.84 4.58
N GLY A 45 -1.81 3.86 4.56
CA GLY A 45 -2.67 3.15 3.62
C GLY A 45 -2.56 3.51 2.14
N GLY A 46 -1.62 4.40 1.76
CA GLY A 46 -1.48 4.84 0.37
C GLY A 46 -2.38 6.03 0.03
N THR A 47 -2.49 6.31 -1.27
CA THR A 47 -3.20 7.51 -1.78
C THR A 47 -4.56 7.21 -2.39
N ARG A 48 -4.98 5.95 -2.43
CA ARG A 48 -6.26 5.55 -3.05
C ARG A 48 -7.29 5.17 -2.00
N GLY A 49 -8.51 5.69 -2.19
CA GLY A 49 -9.70 5.22 -1.50
C GLY A 49 -10.51 4.34 -2.45
N PHE A 50 -10.99 3.21 -1.99
CA PHE A 50 -11.83 2.29 -2.77
C PHE A 50 -13.22 2.19 -2.19
N ILE A 51 -14.20 2.07 -3.07
CA ILE A 51 -15.56 1.65 -2.76
C ILE A 51 -15.91 0.44 -3.62
N SER A 52 -16.75 -0.43 -3.08
CA SER A 52 -17.12 -1.65 -3.79
C SER A 52 -18.55 -2.08 -3.49
N GLY A 53 -19.20 -2.66 -4.47
CA GLY A 53 -20.59 -3.07 -4.37
C GLY A 53 -21.55 -1.91 -4.19
N GLY A 54 -22.69 -2.18 -3.59
CA GLY A 54 -23.76 -1.22 -3.39
C GLY A 54 -25.02 -1.60 -4.14
N GLY A 55 -26.06 -0.77 -4.06
CA GLY A 55 -27.30 -1.10 -4.75
C GLY A 55 -28.24 0.07 -4.90
N THR A 56 -28.53 0.47 -6.14
CA THR A 56 -29.59 1.41 -6.49
C THR A 56 -29.91 1.26 -7.98
N PRO A 57 -31.06 0.74 -8.36
CA PRO A 57 -32.07 0.01 -7.59
C PRO A 57 -31.71 -1.46 -7.34
N THR A 58 -30.66 -1.98 -7.97
CA THR A 58 -30.20 -3.37 -7.85
C THR A 58 -28.74 -3.38 -7.36
N GLN A 59 -28.34 -4.49 -6.74
CA GLN A 59 -26.95 -4.67 -6.31
C GLN A 59 -26.00 -4.66 -7.50
N VAL A 60 -24.82 -4.09 -7.28
CA VAL A 60 -23.74 -4.00 -8.27
C VAL A 60 -22.51 -4.72 -7.78
N ASN A 61 -21.62 -5.07 -8.71
CA ASN A 61 -20.33 -5.68 -8.43
C ASN A 61 -19.15 -4.72 -8.68
N ILE A 62 -19.42 -3.47 -8.95
CA ILE A 62 -18.43 -2.47 -9.35
C ILE A 62 -17.44 -2.21 -8.20
N ILE A 63 -16.17 -2.04 -8.52
CA ILE A 63 -15.14 -1.49 -7.66
C ILE A 63 -14.69 -0.18 -8.29
N GLU A 64 -14.73 0.89 -7.51
CA GLU A 64 -14.27 2.20 -7.96
C GLU A 64 -13.21 2.73 -6.99
N PHE A 65 -12.34 3.59 -7.49
CA PHE A 65 -11.35 4.26 -6.66
C PHE A 65 -11.31 5.77 -6.88
N VAL A 66 -10.80 6.46 -5.89
CA VAL A 66 -10.46 7.89 -5.95
C VAL A 66 -9.07 8.10 -5.39
N ASN A 67 -8.36 9.07 -5.93
CA ASN A 67 -7.11 9.52 -5.34
C ASN A 67 -7.39 10.54 -4.25
N ILE A 68 -7.13 10.16 -2.98
CA ILE A 68 -7.42 11.02 -1.81
C ILE A 68 -6.53 12.26 -1.72
N ASN A 69 -5.44 12.32 -2.47
CA ASN A 69 -4.56 13.49 -2.50
C ASN A 69 -4.94 14.51 -3.58
N SER A 70 -5.96 14.24 -4.37
CA SER A 70 -6.44 15.13 -5.42
C SER A 70 -7.95 15.25 -5.38
N THR A 71 -8.48 16.31 -6.00
CA THR A 71 -9.91 16.43 -6.27
C THR A 71 -10.24 15.64 -7.54
N GLY A 72 -11.41 15.04 -7.58
CA GLY A 72 -11.88 14.30 -8.75
C GLY A 72 -13.00 13.34 -8.40
N ASP A 73 -13.54 12.74 -9.44
CA ASP A 73 -14.58 11.73 -9.33
C ASP A 73 -14.00 10.33 -9.13
N PHE A 74 -14.84 9.40 -8.74
CA PHE A 74 -14.46 7.99 -8.70
C PHE A 74 -14.23 7.46 -10.12
N THR A 75 -13.22 6.64 -10.24
CA THR A 75 -12.83 5.98 -11.49
C THR A 75 -13.05 4.49 -11.33
N ASP A 76 -13.56 3.86 -12.38
CA ASP A 76 -13.72 2.42 -12.42
C ASP A 76 -12.38 1.71 -12.22
N PHE A 77 -12.38 0.68 -11.38
CA PHE A 77 -11.21 -0.14 -11.10
C PHE A 77 -11.39 -1.59 -11.56
N GLY A 78 -12.61 -2.08 -11.58
CA GLY A 78 -12.93 -3.45 -11.92
C GLY A 78 -14.15 -3.98 -11.17
N ASP A 79 -14.30 -5.28 -11.10
CA ASP A 79 -15.48 -5.93 -10.58
C ASP A 79 -15.21 -6.90 -9.42
N LEU A 80 -16.14 -6.96 -8.48
CA LEU A 80 -16.26 -8.06 -7.53
C LEU A 80 -16.78 -9.33 -8.22
N ASN A 81 -16.47 -10.48 -7.67
CA ASN A 81 -17.03 -11.76 -8.15
C ASN A 81 -18.56 -11.84 -8.01
N ASN A 82 -19.13 -11.10 -7.09
CA ASN A 82 -20.56 -11.11 -6.79
C ASN A 82 -21.13 -9.70 -6.70
N ARG A 83 -22.39 -9.55 -7.13
CA ARG A 83 -23.16 -8.33 -6.88
C ARG A 83 -23.62 -8.30 -5.43
N VAL A 84 -23.17 -7.32 -4.67
CA VAL A 84 -23.41 -7.26 -3.22
C VAL A 84 -23.79 -5.85 -2.77
N ASN A 85 -24.63 -5.80 -1.75
CA ASN A 85 -24.93 -4.58 -1.03
C ASN A 85 -24.42 -4.68 0.41
N GLY A 86 -23.82 -3.60 0.89
CA GLY A 86 -23.30 -3.52 2.26
C GLY A 86 -22.17 -4.48 2.60
N PRO A 87 -21.19 -4.72 1.71
CA PRO A 87 -20.02 -5.49 2.10
C PRO A 87 -19.15 -4.70 3.08
N ALA A 88 -18.32 -5.40 3.83
CA ALA A 88 -17.29 -4.78 4.67
C ALA A 88 -16.01 -4.57 3.87
N GLY A 89 -15.33 -3.43 4.06
CA GLY A 89 -14.07 -3.12 3.41
C GLY A 89 -12.94 -2.90 4.40
N SER A 90 -11.75 -3.31 4.02
CA SER A 90 -10.50 -3.01 4.72
C SER A 90 -9.36 -2.93 3.71
N ALA A 91 -8.34 -2.15 4.00
CA ALA A 91 -7.21 -2.01 3.10
C ALA A 91 -5.91 -1.69 3.83
N ASP A 92 -4.81 -2.07 3.18
CA ASP A 92 -3.49 -1.53 3.46
C ASP A 92 -2.94 -0.82 2.20
N ARG A 93 -1.66 -0.50 2.17
CA ARG A 93 -1.04 0.15 1.01
C ARG A 93 -1.04 -0.70 -0.26
N THR A 94 -1.04 -2.02 -0.12
CA THR A 94 -0.84 -2.96 -1.23
C THR A 94 -2.11 -3.66 -1.65
N ARG A 95 -3.03 -3.87 -0.71
CA ARG A 95 -4.21 -4.70 -0.93
C ARG A 95 -5.47 -4.09 -0.32
N GLY A 96 -6.53 -4.03 -1.11
CA GLY A 96 -7.89 -3.76 -0.67
C GLY A 96 -8.68 -5.06 -0.57
N ILE A 97 -9.43 -5.24 0.50
CA ILE A 97 -10.25 -6.42 0.77
C ILE A 97 -11.72 -5.99 0.87
N THR A 98 -12.59 -6.74 0.20
CA THR A 98 -14.04 -6.62 0.34
C THR A 98 -14.60 -7.96 0.79
N SER A 99 -15.44 -7.97 1.82
CA SER A 99 -15.94 -9.21 2.39
C SER A 99 -17.43 -9.18 2.72
N GLY A 100 -18.09 -10.30 2.48
CA GLY A 100 -19.49 -10.51 2.82
C GLY A 100 -20.44 -9.66 1.99
N GLY A 101 -21.55 -9.27 2.61
CA GLY A 101 -22.61 -8.50 2.00
C GLY A 101 -23.84 -9.34 1.62
N TYR A 102 -24.88 -8.65 1.19
CA TYR A 102 -26.12 -9.24 0.75
C TYR A 102 -26.13 -9.38 -0.77
N GLN A 103 -26.21 -10.60 -1.26
CA GLN A 103 -26.06 -10.92 -2.69
C GLN A 103 -27.40 -10.92 -3.44
N SER A 104 -27.43 -10.31 -4.63
CA SER A 104 -28.49 -10.47 -5.62
C SER A 104 -28.02 -11.44 -6.72
N PRO A 105 -28.89 -12.30 -7.26
CA PRO A 105 -30.33 -12.43 -6.99
C PRO A 105 -30.68 -13.45 -5.90
N THR A 106 -29.71 -14.09 -5.28
CA THR A 106 -29.97 -15.19 -4.32
C THR A 106 -30.72 -14.74 -3.07
N GLY A 107 -30.67 -13.45 -2.72
CA GLY A 107 -31.32 -12.93 -1.54
C GLY A 107 -30.71 -13.42 -0.23
N ALA A 108 -29.41 -13.68 -0.20
CA ALA A 108 -28.70 -14.24 0.95
C ALA A 108 -27.45 -13.46 1.29
N TYR A 109 -27.05 -13.50 2.55
CA TYR A 109 -25.71 -13.04 2.97
C TYR A 109 -24.66 -14.04 2.53
N ILE A 110 -23.53 -13.54 2.06
CA ILE A 110 -22.42 -14.36 1.58
C ILE A 110 -21.20 -14.22 2.48
N ASN A 111 -20.30 -15.19 2.39
CA ASN A 111 -19.03 -15.22 3.13
C ASN A 111 -17.81 -15.11 2.19
N THR A 112 -18.02 -14.61 0.99
CA THR A 112 -16.94 -14.38 0.02
C THR A 112 -16.02 -13.28 0.49
N ILE A 113 -14.73 -13.44 0.24
CA ILE A 113 -13.70 -12.41 0.43
C ILE A 113 -13.05 -12.19 -0.93
N ASP A 114 -13.18 -10.98 -1.45
CA ASP A 114 -12.50 -10.52 -2.66
C ASP A 114 -11.35 -9.59 -2.27
N PHE A 115 -10.30 -9.57 -3.07
CA PHE A 115 -9.22 -8.62 -2.88
C PHE A 115 -8.73 -8.05 -4.20
N VAL A 116 -8.21 -6.84 -4.12
CA VAL A 116 -7.58 -6.13 -5.24
C VAL A 116 -6.19 -5.66 -4.85
N THR A 117 -5.30 -5.57 -5.83
CA THR A 117 -3.98 -4.96 -5.63
C THR A 117 -4.10 -3.45 -5.81
N MET A 118 -3.94 -2.70 -4.73
CA MET A 118 -4.16 -1.25 -4.69
C MET A 118 -3.30 -0.45 -5.67
N ALA A 119 -2.12 -0.95 -5.99
CA ALA A 119 -1.17 -0.28 -6.89
C ALA A 119 -1.40 -0.60 -8.37
N SER A 120 -2.28 -1.55 -8.71
CA SER A 120 -2.59 -1.89 -10.10
C SER A 120 -3.47 -0.83 -10.75
N SER A 121 -3.61 -0.93 -12.06
CA SER A 121 -4.47 -0.03 -12.85
C SER A 121 -5.92 -0.49 -12.94
N GLY A 122 -6.25 -1.61 -12.30
CA GLY A 122 -7.53 -2.30 -12.47
C GLY A 122 -7.39 -3.55 -13.33
N ASP A 123 -8.50 -4.15 -13.72
CA ASP A 123 -8.56 -5.30 -14.60
C ASP A 123 -8.31 -4.96 -16.08
#